data_fda4475deafa2bc93521dec41347d0f4
#
_entry.id   fda4475deafa2bc93521dec41347d0f4
#
_cell.length_a   1.000
_cell.length_b   1.000
_cell.length_c   1.000
_cell.angle_alpha   90.00
_cell.angle_beta   90.00
_cell.angle_gamma   90.00
#
_symmetry.space_group_name_H-M   'P 1'
#
loop_
_entity.id
_entity.type
_entity.pdbx_description
1 polymer ?
#
loop_
_entity_poly.entity_id
_entity_poly.type
_entity_poly.pdbx_seq_one_letter_code
_entity_poly.pdbx_strand_id
1 'polypeptide(L)'
;QKGLEHWHERNPWCHNWWYNQIAEPQRLGILLIQMRTGEKQLPTELEKKILERIEKDGGHPAKWTGANRTDIALHWIYRACLSENETDLKIALENAYSPVVYTTKEGFQHDNSYFQHGAQLYIGGYGDEILKGVTQIAMYTKGTQYAIPQEKLALLSKFMRETYYATMRGQYMLFDVLGRGVSRPEVTKKSHTALFAKRMIELDPAHINEYKDIISRLSGKHPADYALSPKHTHYFRGDYTLHIRPAYTFDVRMVSTRTARCEYGNGENLKTYFMSDGCTNIVTEGNEYANIFPVWNWTRIPGVTAPQVPQIPLAASDWQTLGTSTFAGGVSDSIYGASVYSYTDSYADIN
;
A
#
# COMPACT_ATOMS: atom_id res chain seq x y z
N GLN A 1 24.01 -23.99 -1.93
CA GLN A 1 23.62 -25.05 -2.85
C GLN A 1 22.77 -26.10 -2.14
N LYS A 2 23.26 -26.88 -1.16
CA LYS A 2 22.53 -27.96 -0.47
C LYS A 2 21.13 -27.53 0.04
N GLY A 3 20.98 -26.30 0.53
CA GLY A 3 19.69 -25.77 0.96
C GLY A 3 18.68 -25.65 -0.18
N LEU A 4 19.11 -25.22 -1.37
CA LEU A 4 18.26 -25.12 -2.56
C LEU A 4 17.93 -26.50 -3.13
N GLU A 5 18.88 -27.45 -3.12
CA GLU A 5 18.63 -28.83 -3.51
C GLU A 5 17.53 -29.45 -2.63
N HIS A 6 17.69 -29.35 -1.31
CA HIS A 6 16.71 -29.85 -0.36
C HIS A 6 15.34 -29.17 -0.50
N TRP A 7 15.32 -27.82 -0.67
CA TRP A 7 14.09 -27.09 -0.89
C TRP A 7 13.39 -27.55 -2.18
N HIS A 8 14.12 -27.70 -3.28
CA HIS A 8 13.57 -28.17 -4.55
C HIS A 8 13.02 -29.60 -4.45
N GLU A 9 13.74 -30.52 -3.79
CA GLU A 9 13.28 -31.90 -3.54
C GLU A 9 11.99 -31.94 -2.71
N ARG A 10 11.87 -31.09 -1.69
CA ARG A 10 10.68 -31.00 -0.84
C ARG A 10 9.49 -30.36 -1.54
N ASN A 11 9.75 -29.53 -2.54
CA ASN A 11 8.75 -28.83 -3.32
C ASN A 11 7.61 -28.24 -2.46
N PRO A 12 7.90 -27.37 -1.47
CA PRO A 12 6.91 -26.89 -0.52
C PRO A 12 5.81 -26.09 -1.23
N TRP A 13 4.59 -26.22 -0.72
CA TRP A 13 3.43 -25.48 -1.22
C TRP A 13 2.66 -24.87 -0.06
N CYS A 14 2.29 -23.59 -0.16
CA CYS A 14 1.48 -22.88 0.83
C CYS A 14 0.02 -22.80 0.36
N HIS A 15 -0.95 -22.98 1.28
CA HIS A 15 -2.37 -22.78 0.96
C HIS A 15 -2.68 -21.32 0.59
N ASN A 16 -1.92 -20.37 1.10
CA ASN A 16 -2.05 -18.97 0.71
C ASN A 16 -1.29 -18.73 -0.61
N TRP A 17 -2.03 -18.43 -1.67
CA TRP A 17 -1.54 -18.21 -3.02
C TRP A 17 -0.40 -17.16 -3.11
N TRP A 18 -0.43 -16.14 -2.24
CA TRP A 18 0.53 -15.05 -2.22
C TRP A 18 1.97 -15.54 -2.01
N TYR A 19 2.15 -16.56 -1.16
CA TYR A 19 3.47 -17.16 -0.97
C TYR A 19 3.98 -17.83 -2.24
N ASN A 20 3.12 -18.58 -2.93
CA ASN A 20 3.51 -19.35 -4.11
C ASN A 20 3.75 -18.47 -5.34
N GLN A 21 2.94 -17.40 -5.50
CA GLN A 21 2.97 -16.56 -6.71
C GLN A 21 3.76 -15.25 -6.54
N ILE A 22 4.07 -14.82 -5.33
CA ILE A 22 4.78 -13.55 -5.09
C ILE A 22 6.02 -13.78 -4.21
N ALA A 23 5.83 -14.15 -2.95
CA ALA A 23 6.92 -14.11 -1.98
C ALA A 23 8.06 -15.07 -2.29
N GLU A 24 7.74 -16.31 -2.60
CA GLU A 24 8.70 -17.36 -2.92
C GLU A 24 9.42 -17.08 -4.25
N PRO A 25 8.72 -16.81 -5.38
CA PRO A 25 9.37 -16.48 -6.64
C PRO A 25 10.30 -15.28 -6.56
N GLN A 26 9.92 -14.21 -5.86
CA GLN A 26 10.79 -13.05 -5.67
C GLN A 26 12.06 -13.40 -4.88
N ARG A 27 11.91 -14.15 -3.79
CA ARG A 27 13.06 -14.58 -2.95
C ARG A 27 14.01 -15.49 -3.71
N LEU A 28 13.47 -16.45 -4.46
CA LEU A 28 14.27 -17.34 -5.30
C LEU A 28 14.98 -16.58 -6.40
N GLY A 29 14.30 -15.66 -7.10
CA GLY A 29 14.91 -14.84 -8.14
C GLY A 29 16.09 -14.02 -7.61
N ILE A 30 15.92 -13.34 -6.48
CA ILE A 30 17.01 -12.60 -5.82
C ILE A 30 18.15 -13.53 -5.44
N LEU A 31 17.84 -14.70 -4.86
CA LEU A 31 18.85 -15.66 -4.43
C LEU A 31 19.66 -16.19 -5.63
N LEU A 32 19.00 -16.52 -6.74
CA LEU A 32 19.69 -16.97 -7.96
C LEU A 32 20.62 -15.89 -8.52
N ILE A 33 20.17 -14.61 -8.55
CA ILE A 33 21.01 -13.48 -8.96
C ILE A 33 22.25 -13.38 -8.07
N GLN A 34 22.07 -13.44 -6.74
CA GLN A 34 23.19 -13.40 -5.79
C GLN A 34 24.15 -14.57 -5.95
N MET A 35 23.62 -15.76 -6.23
CA MET A 35 24.47 -16.95 -6.45
C MET A 35 25.26 -16.86 -7.75
N ARG A 36 24.75 -16.23 -8.81
CA ARG A 36 25.50 -16.00 -10.06
C ARG A 36 26.67 -15.03 -9.86
N THR A 37 26.56 -14.08 -8.95
CA THR A 37 27.58 -13.07 -8.65
C THR A 37 28.58 -13.54 -7.58
N GLY A 38 28.32 -14.68 -6.95
CA GLY A 38 29.16 -15.24 -5.89
C GLY A 38 30.38 -16.00 -6.43
N GLU A 39 31.34 -16.30 -5.55
CA GLU A 39 32.54 -17.08 -5.90
C GLU A 39 32.20 -18.51 -6.36
N LYS A 40 31.13 -19.08 -5.79
CA LYS A 40 30.66 -20.44 -6.13
C LYS A 40 29.27 -20.34 -6.74
N GLN A 41 29.19 -20.54 -8.04
CA GLN A 41 27.96 -20.58 -8.77
C GLN A 41 27.19 -21.89 -8.50
N LEU A 42 25.87 -21.85 -8.72
CA LEU A 42 25.04 -23.04 -8.69
C LEU A 42 25.34 -23.94 -9.91
N PRO A 43 25.17 -25.27 -9.79
CA PRO A 43 25.09 -26.12 -10.96
C PRO A 43 23.98 -25.66 -11.90
N THR A 44 24.28 -25.54 -13.19
CA THR A 44 23.35 -25.06 -14.21
C THR A 44 22.00 -25.79 -14.20
N GLU A 45 22.04 -27.11 -14.00
CA GLU A 45 20.82 -27.93 -13.93
C GLU A 45 19.94 -27.61 -12.71
N LEU A 46 20.54 -27.26 -11.57
CA LEU A 46 19.77 -26.85 -10.38
C LEU A 46 19.13 -25.47 -10.60
N GLU A 47 19.88 -24.54 -11.13
CA GLU A 47 19.36 -23.21 -11.45
C GLU A 47 18.18 -23.29 -12.42
N LYS A 48 18.33 -24.08 -13.50
CA LYS A 48 17.27 -24.32 -14.49
C LYS A 48 16.00 -24.89 -13.85
N LYS A 49 16.12 -25.91 -13.00
CA LYS A 49 14.96 -26.47 -12.28
C LYS A 49 14.25 -25.46 -11.39
N ILE A 50 14.99 -24.56 -10.73
CA ILE A 50 14.38 -23.52 -9.91
C ILE A 50 13.68 -22.47 -10.79
N LEU A 51 14.27 -22.07 -11.92
CA LEU A 51 13.63 -21.16 -12.88
C LEU A 51 12.34 -21.75 -13.47
N GLU A 52 12.35 -23.03 -13.83
CA GLU A 52 11.15 -23.77 -14.27
C GLU A 52 10.06 -23.80 -13.19
N ARG A 53 10.45 -23.96 -11.92
CA ARG A 53 9.53 -23.92 -10.78
C ARG A 53 8.90 -22.52 -10.63
N ILE A 54 9.69 -21.43 -10.72
CA ILE A 54 9.21 -20.06 -10.69
C ILE A 54 8.23 -19.79 -11.84
N GLU A 55 8.54 -20.26 -13.04
CA GLU A 55 7.68 -20.12 -14.21
C GLU A 55 6.33 -20.82 -14.04
N LYS A 56 6.36 -22.06 -13.62
CA LYS A 56 5.17 -22.91 -13.46
C LYS A 56 4.21 -22.37 -12.41
N ASP A 57 4.72 -21.94 -11.26
CA ASP A 57 3.91 -21.70 -10.06
C ASP A 57 3.81 -20.22 -9.68
N GLY A 58 4.68 -19.35 -10.22
CA GLY A 58 4.73 -17.92 -9.90
C GLY A 58 3.59 -17.08 -10.49
N GLY A 59 2.66 -17.69 -11.23
CA GLY A 59 1.52 -16.98 -11.82
C GLY A 59 1.92 -16.07 -12.99
N HIS A 60 0.93 -15.40 -13.56
CA HIS A 60 1.10 -14.46 -14.66
C HIS A 60 0.62 -13.06 -14.26
N PRO A 61 1.43 -11.99 -14.43
CA PRO A 61 1.10 -10.67 -13.91
C PRO A 61 -0.19 -10.07 -14.51
N ALA A 62 -0.50 -10.36 -15.77
CA ALA A 62 -1.72 -9.85 -16.42
C ALA A 62 -3.03 -10.37 -15.80
N LYS A 63 -2.99 -11.42 -14.98
CA LYS A 63 -4.18 -11.95 -14.26
C LYS A 63 -4.51 -11.18 -12.99
N TRP A 64 -3.67 -10.24 -12.59
CA TRP A 64 -3.76 -9.50 -11.35
C TRP A 64 -3.92 -8.00 -11.57
N THR A 65 -4.29 -7.27 -10.53
CA THR A 65 -4.49 -5.81 -10.52
C THR A 65 -3.59 -5.13 -9.49
N GLY A 66 -3.46 -3.81 -9.57
CA GLY A 66 -2.78 -2.99 -8.58
C GLY A 66 -1.39 -3.49 -8.18
N ALA A 67 -1.09 -3.47 -6.90
CA ALA A 67 0.21 -3.88 -6.36
C ALA A 67 0.55 -5.34 -6.65
N ASN A 68 -0.42 -6.26 -6.60
CA ASN A 68 -0.17 -7.67 -6.87
C ASN A 68 0.34 -7.91 -8.29
N ARG A 69 -0.14 -7.14 -9.29
CA ARG A 69 0.36 -7.21 -10.67
C ARG A 69 1.83 -6.80 -10.74
N THR A 70 2.20 -5.71 -10.09
CA THR A 70 3.59 -5.25 -10.03
C THR A 70 4.50 -6.24 -9.30
N ASP A 71 4.02 -6.82 -8.20
CA ASP A 71 4.79 -7.79 -7.43
C ASP A 71 5.08 -9.08 -8.20
N ILE A 72 4.13 -9.58 -8.97
CA ILE A 72 4.35 -10.73 -9.85
C ILE A 72 5.27 -10.36 -11.01
N ALA A 73 5.09 -9.17 -11.59
CA ALA A 73 5.98 -8.70 -12.65
C ALA A 73 7.44 -8.61 -12.19
N LEU A 74 7.71 -8.31 -10.92
CA LEU A 74 9.06 -8.22 -10.39
C LEU A 74 9.83 -9.54 -10.48
N HIS A 75 9.23 -10.67 -10.10
CA HIS A 75 9.93 -11.95 -10.23
C HIS A 75 10.00 -12.43 -11.69
N TRP A 76 9.07 -12.01 -12.55
CA TRP A 76 9.17 -12.22 -13.98
C TRP A 76 10.39 -11.49 -14.56
N ILE A 77 10.67 -10.26 -14.11
CA ILE A 77 11.90 -9.52 -14.48
C ILE A 77 13.14 -10.33 -14.07
N TYR A 78 13.19 -10.83 -12.82
CA TYR A 78 14.30 -11.64 -12.35
C TYR A 78 14.50 -12.88 -13.21
N ARG A 79 13.44 -13.64 -13.45
CA ARG A 79 13.47 -14.84 -14.27
C ARG A 79 13.91 -14.53 -15.71
N ALA A 80 13.34 -13.49 -16.32
CA ALA A 80 13.65 -13.09 -17.68
C ALA A 80 15.13 -12.70 -17.85
N CYS A 81 15.68 -11.95 -16.90
CA CYS A 81 17.10 -11.60 -16.89
C CYS A 81 18.00 -12.84 -16.69
N LEU A 82 17.63 -13.75 -15.79
CA LEU A 82 18.38 -14.97 -15.52
C LEU A 82 18.36 -15.94 -16.71
N SER A 83 17.28 -16.01 -17.47
CA SER A 83 17.12 -16.85 -18.67
C SER A 83 17.41 -16.15 -19.98
N GLU A 84 17.85 -14.87 -19.95
CA GLU A 84 18.13 -14.02 -21.13
C GLU A 84 16.93 -13.96 -22.10
N ASN A 85 15.69 -13.95 -21.56
CA ASN A 85 14.45 -13.93 -22.32
C ASN A 85 13.90 -12.51 -22.44
N GLU A 86 14.21 -11.83 -23.54
CA GLU A 86 13.76 -10.46 -23.80
C GLU A 86 12.24 -10.34 -23.96
N THR A 87 11.58 -11.37 -24.48
CA THR A 87 10.11 -11.39 -24.62
C THR A 87 9.42 -11.34 -23.26
N ASP A 88 9.84 -12.20 -22.33
CA ASP A 88 9.31 -12.22 -20.97
C ASP A 88 9.65 -10.93 -20.21
N LEU A 89 10.83 -10.34 -20.47
CA LEU A 89 11.21 -9.06 -19.88
C LEU A 89 10.28 -7.93 -20.32
N LYS A 90 9.95 -7.84 -21.60
CA LYS A 90 9.00 -6.84 -22.11
C LYS A 90 7.62 -7.00 -21.49
N ILE A 91 7.08 -8.22 -21.47
CA ILE A 91 5.80 -8.54 -20.83
C ILE A 91 5.82 -8.14 -19.35
N ALA A 92 6.89 -8.47 -18.64
CA ALA A 92 7.03 -8.16 -17.22
C ALA A 92 7.03 -6.63 -16.98
N LEU A 93 7.80 -5.86 -17.73
CA LEU A 93 7.92 -4.41 -17.57
C LEU A 93 6.63 -3.67 -17.94
N GLU A 94 5.95 -4.07 -19.00
CA GLU A 94 4.63 -3.54 -19.35
C GLU A 94 3.62 -3.76 -18.20
N ASN A 95 3.60 -4.96 -17.64
CA ASN A 95 2.72 -5.29 -16.51
C ASN A 95 3.13 -4.58 -15.21
N ALA A 96 4.43 -4.40 -14.96
CA ALA A 96 4.93 -3.70 -13.77
C ALA A 96 4.46 -2.25 -13.71
N TYR A 97 4.42 -1.55 -14.84
CA TYR A 97 4.02 -0.15 -14.92
C TYR A 97 2.55 0.07 -15.29
N SER A 98 1.85 -0.96 -15.77
CA SER A 98 0.44 -0.82 -16.17
C SER A 98 -0.48 -0.35 -15.05
N PRO A 99 -0.28 -0.71 -13.75
CA PRO A 99 -1.14 -0.22 -12.69
C PRO A 99 -0.98 1.27 -12.36
N VAL A 100 0.11 1.91 -12.84
CA VAL A 100 0.35 3.34 -12.61
C VAL A 100 -0.45 4.15 -13.62
N VAL A 101 -1.75 4.28 -13.35
CA VAL A 101 -2.73 4.98 -14.17
C VAL A 101 -3.91 5.39 -13.29
N TYR A 102 -4.55 6.51 -13.59
CA TYR A 102 -5.81 6.86 -12.93
C TYR A 102 -6.94 5.91 -13.35
N THR A 103 -7.72 5.49 -12.38
CA THR A 103 -8.80 4.51 -12.59
C THR A 103 -10.02 4.81 -11.70
N THR A 104 -11.16 4.24 -12.05
CA THR A 104 -12.36 4.21 -11.21
C THR A 104 -12.53 2.87 -10.48
N LYS A 105 -11.59 1.93 -10.71
CA LYS A 105 -11.50 0.61 -10.07
C LYS A 105 -10.37 0.62 -9.04
N GLU A 106 -9.77 -0.54 -8.75
CA GLU A 106 -8.57 -0.64 -7.92
C GLU A 106 -7.39 0.12 -8.53
N GLY A 107 -6.59 0.78 -7.70
CA GLY A 107 -5.44 1.57 -8.10
C GLY A 107 -5.56 3.06 -7.75
N PHE A 108 -4.82 3.91 -8.47
CA PHE A 108 -4.77 5.35 -8.25
C PHE A 108 -6.06 6.02 -8.70
N GLN A 109 -6.73 6.73 -7.78
CA GLN A 109 -7.99 7.39 -8.04
C GLN A 109 -7.78 8.82 -8.57
N HIS A 110 -8.79 9.36 -9.26
CA HIS A 110 -8.74 10.72 -9.82
C HIS A 110 -8.60 11.85 -8.78
N ASP A 111 -8.91 11.57 -7.52
CA ASP A 111 -8.69 12.45 -6.38
C ASP A 111 -7.32 12.25 -5.71
N ASN A 112 -6.45 11.45 -6.33
CA ASN A 112 -5.14 11.07 -5.82
C ASN A 112 -5.17 10.16 -4.58
N SER A 113 -6.31 9.52 -4.24
CA SER A 113 -6.35 8.41 -3.28
C SER A 113 -5.95 7.09 -3.94
N TYR A 114 -5.86 6.01 -3.16
CA TYR A 114 -5.51 4.68 -3.67
C TYR A 114 -6.47 3.62 -3.14
N PHE A 115 -6.97 2.78 -4.04
CA PHE A 115 -7.86 1.67 -3.72
C PHE A 115 -7.21 0.32 -4.00
N GLN A 116 -7.51 -0.65 -3.14
CA GLN A 116 -7.18 -2.06 -3.36
C GLN A 116 -8.26 -2.94 -2.73
N HIS A 117 -8.46 -4.13 -3.28
CA HIS A 117 -9.57 -5.02 -2.93
C HIS A 117 -10.93 -4.32 -3.12
N GLY A 118 -11.16 -3.83 -4.35
CA GLY A 118 -12.31 -3.05 -4.73
C GLY A 118 -12.22 -1.60 -4.27
N ALA A 119 -13.31 -1.07 -3.74
CA ALA A 119 -13.41 0.32 -3.32
C ALA A 119 -12.90 0.57 -1.89
N GLN A 120 -11.95 -0.22 -1.41
CA GLN A 120 -11.31 -0.05 -0.11
C GLN A 120 -10.22 1.01 -0.18
N LEU A 121 -10.30 2.06 0.63
CA LEU A 121 -9.23 3.05 0.77
C LEU A 121 -7.99 2.40 1.40
N TYR A 122 -6.87 2.44 0.68
CA TYR A 122 -5.67 1.69 1.03
C TYR A 122 -4.40 2.49 0.75
N ILE A 123 -4.35 3.76 1.17
CA ILE A 123 -3.18 4.65 0.97
C ILE A 123 -1.93 4.01 1.61
N GLY A 124 -2.04 3.49 2.84
CA GLY A 124 -1.05 2.60 3.42
C GLY A 124 -1.28 1.13 3.06
N GLY A 125 -0.45 0.21 3.49
CA GLY A 125 -0.56 -1.20 3.12
C GLY A 125 -0.33 -1.44 1.63
N TYR A 126 -1.36 -1.53 0.80
CA TYR A 126 -1.20 -1.72 -0.65
C TYR A 126 -0.62 -0.51 -1.36
N GLY A 127 -0.82 0.72 -0.84
CA GLY A 127 -0.05 1.88 -1.30
C GLY A 127 1.45 1.73 -1.02
N ASP A 128 1.84 1.14 0.12
CA ASP A 128 3.24 0.78 0.40
C ASP A 128 3.79 -0.19 -0.67
N GLU A 129 3.03 -1.24 -0.97
CA GLU A 129 3.47 -2.29 -1.88
C GLU A 129 3.64 -1.78 -3.32
N ILE A 130 2.67 -1.02 -3.84
CA ILE A 130 2.79 -0.46 -5.19
C ILE A 130 3.97 0.51 -5.29
N LEU A 131 4.19 1.36 -4.28
CA LEU A 131 5.32 2.29 -4.26
C LEU A 131 6.66 1.55 -4.16
N LYS A 132 6.74 0.54 -3.30
CA LYS A 132 7.92 -0.33 -3.16
C LYS A 132 8.29 -0.98 -4.49
N GLY A 133 7.31 -1.66 -5.11
CA GLY A 133 7.51 -2.42 -6.34
C GLY A 133 7.87 -1.52 -7.52
N VAL A 134 7.05 -0.51 -7.80
CA VAL A 134 7.27 0.36 -8.97
C VAL A 134 8.56 1.15 -8.86
N THR A 135 8.87 1.75 -7.68
CA THR A 135 10.14 2.51 -7.53
C THR A 135 11.37 1.62 -7.63
N GLN A 136 11.29 0.37 -7.17
CA GLN A 136 12.38 -0.60 -7.30
C GLN A 136 12.64 -0.96 -8.75
N ILE A 137 11.58 -1.30 -9.50
CA ILE A 137 11.69 -1.65 -10.92
C ILE A 137 12.18 -0.43 -11.73
N ALA A 138 11.67 0.77 -11.43
CA ALA A 138 12.11 2.00 -12.08
C ALA A 138 13.60 2.29 -11.85
N MET A 139 14.14 1.97 -10.67
CA MET A 139 15.59 2.06 -10.43
C MET A 139 16.38 1.04 -11.25
N TYR A 140 15.89 -0.16 -11.43
CA TYR A 140 16.56 -1.17 -12.27
C TYR A 140 16.60 -0.79 -13.74
N THR A 141 15.58 -0.09 -14.23
CA THR A 141 15.44 0.26 -15.65
C THR A 141 15.87 1.69 -15.98
N LYS A 142 16.30 2.47 -14.97
CA LYS A 142 16.76 3.86 -15.14
C LYS A 142 17.88 3.94 -16.20
N GLY A 143 17.71 4.85 -17.15
CA GLY A 143 18.70 5.06 -18.23
C GLY A 143 18.70 4.00 -19.32
N THR A 144 17.76 3.08 -19.33
CA THR A 144 17.56 2.09 -20.40
C THR A 144 16.32 2.43 -21.24
N GLN A 145 16.16 1.73 -22.36
CA GLN A 145 14.94 1.82 -23.18
C GLN A 145 13.67 1.35 -22.46
N TYR A 146 13.81 0.71 -21.29
CA TYR A 146 12.74 0.18 -20.46
C TYR A 146 12.40 1.08 -19.25
N ALA A 147 12.96 2.30 -19.20
CA ALA A 147 12.68 3.24 -18.13
C ALA A 147 11.17 3.51 -18.01
N ILE A 148 10.73 3.79 -16.77
CA ILE A 148 9.32 4.13 -16.52
C ILE A 148 8.89 5.33 -17.38
N PRO A 149 7.73 5.27 -18.07
CA PRO A 149 7.21 6.41 -18.82
C PRO A 149 7.02 7.66 -17.94
N GLN A 150 7.34 8.83 -18.49
CA GLN A 150 7.35 10.08 -17.73
C GLN A 150 5.99 10.43 -17.11
N GLU A 151 4.88 10.18 -17.82
CA GLU A 151 3.53 10.41 -17.29
C GLU A 151 3.19 9.51 -16.10
N LYS A 152 3.69 8.28 -16.09
CA LYS A 152 3.54 7.34 -14.98
C LYS A 152 4.40 7.74 -13.78
N LEU A 153 5.62 8.17 -14.05
CA LEU A 153 6.50 8.69 -13.00
C LEU A 153 5.91 9.95 -12.34
N ALA A 154 5.33 10.85 -13.13
CA ALA A 154 4.67 12.05 -12.62
C ALA A 154 3.46 11.71 -11.72
N LEU A 155 2.62 10.74 -12.13
CA LEU A 155 1.51 10.27 -11.32
C LEU A 155 2.00 9.66 -10.00
N LEU A 156 3.00 8.79 -10.06
CA LEU A 156 3.59 8.15 -8.89
C LEU A 156 4.18 9.18 -7.92
N SER A 157 4.94 10.14 -8.44
CA SER A 157 5.52 11.25 -7.69
C SER A 157 4.44 12.07 -6.99
N LYS A 158 3.38 12.44 -7.71
CA LYS A 158 2.26 13.19 -7.15
C LYS A 158 1.59 12.42 -6.01
N PHE A 159 1.27 11.15 -6.21
CA PHE A 159 0.68 10.31 -5.17
C PHE A 159 1.59 10.22 -3.93
N MET A 160 2.87 10.00 -4.12
CA MET A 160 3.82 9.91 -3.01
C MET A 160 3.86 11.19 -2.17
N ARG A 161 4.05 12.33 -2.81
CA ARG A 161 4.24 13.61 -2.13
C ARG A 161 2.95 14.17 -1.54
N GLU A 162 1.86 14.10 -2.29
CA GLU A 162 0.63 14.82 -1.97
C GLU A 162 -0.37 13.96 -1.18
N THR A 163 -0.24 12.63 -1.19
CA THR A 163 -1.14 11.71 -0.48
C THR A 163 -0.40 10.79 0.47
N TYR A 164 0.48 9.94 -0.03
CA TYR A 164 1.11 8.91 0.78
C TYR A 164 1.89 9.48 1.97
N TYR A 165 2.84 10.38 1.71
CA TYR A 165 3.60 11.02 2.80
C TYR A 165 2.83 12.14 3.51
N ALA A 166 1.75 12.63 2.92
CA ALA A 166 0.85 13.59 3.56
C ALA A 166 0.01 12.95 4.70
N THR A 167 -0.29 11.64 4.61
CA THR A 167 -0.97 10.90 5.70
C THR A 167 -0.02 10.50 6.84
N MET A 168 1.21 11.03 6.83
CA MET A 168 2.21 10.75 7.87
C MET A 168 2.55 12.00 8.67
N ARG A 169 2.65 11.83 9.98
CA ARG A 169 3.23 12.81 10.87
C ARG A 169 4.44 12.19 11.59
N GLY A 170 5.59 12.85 11.53
CA GLY A 170 6.84 12.22 11.96
C GLY A 170 7.09 10.93 11.19
N GLN A 171 7.25 9.83 11.91
CA GLN A 171 7.49 8.48 11.37
C GLN A 171 6.20 7.66 11.20
N TYR A 172 5.03 8.19 11.58
CA TYR A 172 3.81 7.41 11.74
C TYR A 172 2.73 7.84 10.75
N MET A 173 2.09 6.85 10.15
CA MET A 173 0.94 7.02 9.27
C MET A 173 -0.35 6.95 10.09
N LEU A 174 -1.35 7.73 9.70
CA LEU A 174 -2.70 7.65 10.24
C LEU A 174 -3.25 6.23 10.04
N PHE A 175 -3.90 5.68 11.06
CA PHE A 175 -4.20 4.25 11.07
C PHE A 175 -5.38 3.86 10.18
N ASP A 176 -6.30 4.75 9.95
CA ASP A 176 -7.55 4.50 9.23
C ASP A 176 -7.39 4.39 7.70
N VAL A 177 -6.19 4.70 7.18
CA VAL A 177 -5.84 4.50 5.76
C VAL A 177 -5.05 3.22 5.49
N LEU A 178 -4.90 2.33 6.50
CA LEU A 178 -4.07 1.12 6.43
C LEU A 178 -4.84 -0.14 6.00
N GLY A 179 -6.17 -0.05 5.81
CA GLY A 179 -7.01 -1.22 5.57
C GLY A 179 -6.88 -2.27 6.69
N ARG A 180 -6.93 -3.56 6.36
CA ARG A 180 -6.76 -4.62 7.37
C ARG A 180 -5.38 -4.63 8.03
N GLY A 181 -4.40 -3.97 7.44
CA GLY A 181 -3.06 -3.85 8.01
C GLY A 181 -3.03 -3.25 9.41
N VAL A 182 -4.06 -2.50 9.82
CA VAL A 182 -4.16 -1.92 11.17
C VAL A 182 -4.07 -2.96 12.28
N SER A 183 -4.41 -4.21 12.01
CA SER A 183 -4.31 -5.31 12.98
C SER A 183 -2.88 -5.83 13.21
N ARG A 184 -1.91 -5.39 12.40
CA ARG A 184 -0.53 -5.87 12.46
C ARG A 184 0.30 -5.04 13.45
N PRO A 185 1.22 -5.66 14.19
CA PRO A 185 2.12 -4.93 15.09
C PRO A 185 2.91 -3.85 14.35
N GLU A 186 3.18 -2.73 15.00
CA GLU A 186 4.02 -1.62 14.52
C GLU A 186 3.61 -1.03 13.15
N VAL A 187 2.43 -1.33 12.64
CA VAL A 187 2.01 -1.02 11.26
C VAL A 187 1.97 0.49 10.97
N THR A 188 1.68 1.31 11.98
CA THR A 188 1.65 2.77 11.82
C THR A 188 3.04 3.37 11.62
N LYS A 189 4.10 2.72 12.13
CA LYS A 189 5.48 3.19 11.99
C LYS A 189 6.02 2.89 10.59
N LYS A 190 6.28 3.93 9.81
CA LYS A 190 6.63 3.86 8.38
C LYS A 190 8.03 4.37 8.05
N SER A 191 8.92 4.46 9.02
CA SER A 191 10.29 4.97 8.78
C SER A 191 11.05 4.21 7.67
N HIS A 192 10.76 2.93 7.46
CA HIS A 192 11.35 2.12 6.37
C HIS A 192 11.00 2.66 4.97
N THR A 193 9.89 3.37 4.81
CA THR A 193 9.45 3.93 3.52
C THR A 193 10.30 5.11 3.04
N ALA A 194 11.22 5.62 3.89
CA ALA A 194 12.26 6.55 3.45
C ALA A 194 13.07 6.01 2.26
N LEU A 195 13.11 4.67 2.08
CA LEU A 195 13.72 4.04 0.91
C LEU A 195 13.03 4.44 -0.39
N PHE A 196 11.70 4.58 -0.40
CA PHE A 196 10.97 4.98 -1.61
C PHE A 196 11.33 6.42 -1.98
N ALA A 197 11.36 7.34 -1.01
CA ALA A 197 11.78 8.72 -1.23
C ALA A 197 13.24 8.81 -1.71
N LYS A 198 14.15 7.98 -1.17
CA LYS A 198 15.54 7.91 -1.66
C LYS A 198 15.63 7.51 -3.12
N ARG A 199 14.83 6.54 -3.55
CA ARG A 199 14.76 6.14 -4.97
C ARG A 199 14.22 7.28 -5.85
N MET A 200 13.23 8.02 -5.34
CA MET A 200 12.65 9.15 -6.07
C MET A 200 13.60 10.34 -6.22
N ILE A 201 14.57 10.54 -5.33
CA ILE A 201 15.65 11.52 -5.54
C ILE A 201 16.37 11.27 -6.88
N GLU A 202 16.55 10.00 -7.22
CA GLU A 202 17.22 9.59 -8.46
C GLU A 202 16.29 9.59 -9.68
N LEU A 203 15.00 9.30 -9.49
CA LEU A 203 14.03 9.13 -10.56
C LEU A 203 13.33 10.44 -10.92
N ASP A 204 13.08 11.31 -9.95
CA ASP A 204 12.31 12.56 -10.07
C ASP A 204 13.10 13.73 -9.45
N PRO A 205 14.18 14.17 -10.11
CA PRO A 205 15.05 15.23 -9.59
C PRO A 205 14.35 16.60 -9.46
N ALA A 206 13.22 16.81 -10.14
CA ALA A 206 12.45 18.06 -10.01
C ALA A 206 11.92 18.30 -8.58
N HIS A 207 11.71 17.23 -7.81
CA HIS A 207 11.16 17.29 -6.44
C HIS A 207 12.17 16.83 -5.37
N ILE A 208 13.46 16.90 -5.67
CA ILE A 208 14.53 16.39 -4.79
C ILE A 208 14.49 16.98 -3.37
N ASN A 209 14.14 18.25 -3.21
CA ASN A 209 14.07 18.88 -1.90
C ASN A 209 12.92 18.35 -1.08
N GLU A 210 11.75 18.15 -1.67
CA GLU A 210 10.60 17.53 -1.00
C GLU A 210 10.92 16.12 -0.51
N TYR A 211 11.61 15.31 -1.33
CA TYR A 211 12.04 13.96 -0.92
C TYR A 211 13.09 13.99 0.20
N LYS A 212 14.02 14.94 0.19
CA LYS A 212 14.99 15.13 1.28
C LYS A 212 14.28 15.49 2.60
N ASP A 213 13.29 16.38 2.55
CA ASP A 213 12.50 16.77 3.71
C ASP A 213 11.70 15.58 4.26
N ILE A 214 11.08 14.78 3.39
CA ILE A 214 10.39 13.55 3.77
C ILE A 214 11.36 12.57 4.47
N ILE A 215 12.53 12.32 3.90
CA ILE A 215 13.54 11.46 4.49
C ILE A 215 13.99 11.98 5.86
N SER A 216 14.20 13.28 5.98
CA SER A 216 14.59 13.93 7.22
C SER A 216 13.53 13.77 8.31
N ARG A 217 12.26 14.00 8.00
CA ARG A 217 11.14 13.78 8.91
C ARG A 217 11.03 12.31 9.34
N LEU A 218 11.12 11.37 8.38
CA LEU A 218 11.06 9.93 8.65
C LEU A 218 12.26 9.39 9.44
N SER A 219 13.36 10.14 9.53
CA SER A 219 14.53 9.73 10.32
C SER A 219 14.27 9.71 11.83
N GLY A 220 13.25 10.42 12.29
CA GLY A 220 12.95 10.63 13.72
C GLY A 220 13.96 11.54 14.43
N LYS A 221 14.86 12.21 13.70
CA LYS A 221 15.84 13.16 14.24
C LYS A 221 15.33 14.61 14.25
N HIS A 222 14.21 14.84 13.62
CA HIS A 222 13.53 16.13 13.52
C HIS A 222 12.17 16.06 14.21
N PRO A 223 11.58 17.21 14.57
CA PRO A 223 10.21 17.27 15.07
C PRO A 223 9.21 16.64 14.08
N ALA A 224 8.09 16.15 14.57
CA ALA A 224 7.10 15.44 13.76
C ALA A 224 6.47 16.31 12.66
N ASP A 225 6.48 17.63 12.83
CA ASP A 225 6.00 18.62 11.89
C ASP A 225 7.06 19.14 10.90
N TYR A 226 8.29 18.60 10.95
CA TYR A 226 9.40 19.05 10.09
C TYR A 226 8.97 19.08 8.63
N ALA A 227 9.11 20.27 8.00
CA ALA A 227 8.76 20.57 6.63
C ALA A 227 7.28 20.27 6.25
N LEU A 228 6.37 20.21 7.22
CA LEU A 228 4.93 20.17 6.94
C LEU A 228 4.39 21.59 6.69
N SER A 229 3.70 21.74 5.58
CA SER A 229 2.99 23.00 5.24
C SER A 229 1.49 22.84 5.48
N PRO A 230 0.77 23.93 5.82
CA PRO A 230 -0.67 23.90 5.89
C PRO A 230 -1.30 23.39 4.60
N LYS A 231 -2.16 22.39 4.73
CA LYS A 231 -2.85 21.78 3.59
C LYS A 231 -4.20 21.23 4.03
N HIS A 232 -5.19 21.33 3.16
CA HIS A 232 -6.46 20.62 3.29
C HIS A 232 -6.76 19.88 2.00
N THR A 233 -7.13 18.61 2.09
CA THR A 233 -7.46 17.78 0.93
C THR A 233 -8.71 16.99 1.22
N HIS A 234 -9.70 17.07 0.33
CA HIS A 234 -10.85 16.18 0.34
C HIS A 234 -10.73 15.18 -0.80
N TYR A 235 -10.62 13.91 -0.44
CA TYR A 235 -10.56 12.80 -1.38
C TYR A 235 -11.98 12.31 -1.67
N PHE A 236 -12.58 12.84 -2.73
CA PHE A 236 -14.00 12.64 -3.06
C PHE A 236 -14.32 11.22 -3.55
N ARG A 237 -13.32 10.48 -4.02
CA ARG A 237 -13.44 9.06 -4.34
C ARG A 237 -13.28 8.19 -3.10
N GLY A 238 -12.37 8.61 -2.23
CA GLY A 238 -11.99 7.89 -1.02
C GLY A 238 -12.91 8.12 0.18
N ASP A 239 -13.87 9.05 0.09
CA ASP A 239 -14.68 9.51 1.22
C ASP A 239 -13.79 9.86 2.44
N TYR A 240 -12.70 10.59 2.17
CA TYR A 240 -11.66 10.88 3.16
C TYR A 240 -11.25 12.35 3.10
N THR A 241 -11.02 12.94 4.26
CA THR A 241 -10.54 14.31 4.39
C THR A 241 -9.30 14.37 5.25
N LEU A 242 -8.28 15.06 4.77
CA LEU A 242 -7.01 15.26 5.46
C LEU A 242 -6.73 16.75 5.64
N HIS A 243 -6.44 17.17 6.87
CA HIS A 243 -6.14 18.54 7.24
C HIS A 243 -4.82 18.61 8.00
N ILE A 244 -3.82 19.27 7.40
CA ILE A 244 -2.47 19.38 7.95
C ILE A 244 -2.21 20.80 8.41
N ARG A 245 -1.69 20.94 9.62
CA ARG A 245 -1.15 22.17 10.19
C ARG A 245 0.21 21.86 10.85
N PRO A 246 1.10 22.83 10.99
CA PRO A 246 2.35 22.61 11.74
C PRO A 246 2.09 22.04 13.14
N ALA A 247 1.09 22.55 13.86
CA ALA A 247 0.77 22.11 15.22
C ALA A 247 0.09 20.73 15.29
N TYR A 248 -0.64 20.30 14.26
CA TYR A 248 -1.40 19.03 14.27
C TYR A 248 -1.73 18.54 12.86
N THR A 249 -2.03 17.28 12.74
CA THR A 249 -2.72 16.68 11.59
C THR A 249 -4.07 16.16 12.07
N PHE A 250 -5.11 16.43 11.33
CA PHE A 250 -6.48 15.99 11.59
C PHE A 250 -7.03 15.32 10.33
N ASP A 251 -7.75 14.25 10.48
CA ASP A 251 -8.45 13.59 9.37
C ASP A 251 -9.85 13.13 9.73
N VAL A 252 -10.62 12.80 8.70
CA VAL A 252 -11.94 12.17 8.84
C VAL A 252 -12.07 11.07 7.80
N ARG A 253 -12.24 9.84 8.24
CA ARG A 253 -12.59 8.70 7.42
C ARG A 253 -14.10 8.50 7.40
N MET A 254 -14.71 8.69 6.24
CA MET A 254 -16.12 8.45 5.99
C MET A 254 -16.30 7.19 5.13
N VAL A 255 -17.55 6.73 4.98
CA VAL A 255 -17.91 5.64 4.10
C VAL A 255 -19.29 5.86 3.50
N SER A 256 -19.45 5.52 2.22
CA SER A 256 -20.72 5.64 1.51
C SER A 256 -21.00 4.38 0.70
N THR A 257 -22.10 4.38 -0.05
CA THR A 257 -22.40 3.32 -1.01
C THR A 257 -21.35 3.18 -2.12
N ARG A 258 -20.35 4.10 -2.20
CA ARG A 258 -19.27 4.09 -3.17
C ARG A 258 -17.98 3.47 -2.63
N THR A 259 -17.82 3.36 -1.30
CA THR A 259 -16.58 2.96 -0.65
C THR A 259 -16.81 1.80 0.30
N ALA A 260 -15.78 0.98 0.51
CA ALA A 260 -15.84 -0.11 1.45
C ALA A 260 -15.62 0.38 2.89
N ARG A 261 -16.43 -0.13 3.81
CA ARG A 261 -16.44 0.20 5.23
C ARG A 261 -15.18 -0.27 5.94
N CYS A 262 -14.93 -1.54 5.84
CA CYS A 262 -13.73 -2.18 6.38
C CYS A 262 -13.40 -3.41 5.55
N GLU A 263 -12.14 -3.80 5.63
CA GLU A 263 -11.67 -5.06 5.06
C GLU A 263 -11.29 -5.99 6.20
N TYR A 264 -11.80 -7.22 6.19
CA TYR A 264 -11.22 -8.29 6.96
C TYR A 264 -10.93 -9.48 6.05
N GLY A 265 -9.93 -10.28 6.39
CA GLY A 265 -9.55 -11.45 5.61
C GLY A 265 -8.31 -12.12 6.19
N ASN A 266 -8.11 -13.39 5.88
CA ASN A 266 -6.99 -14.17 6.41
C ASN A 266 -6.93 -14.21 7.96
N GLY A 267 -8.06 -14.04 8.64
CA GLY A 267 -8.11 -13.95 10.12
C GLY A 267 -7.61 -12.61 10.68
N GLU A 268 -7.40 -11.59 9.84
CA GLU A 268 -6.95 -10.26 10.25
C GLU A 268 -8.11 -9.27 10.33
N ASN A 269 -7.96 -8.25 11.19
CA ASN A 269 -8.81 -7.06 11.25
C ASN A 269 -10.27 -7.32 11.66
N LEU A 270 -10.45 -8.15 12.67
CA LEU A 270 -11.77 -8.64 13.09
C LEU A 270 -12.61 -7.63 13.90
N LYS A 271 -12.05 -6.45 14.25
CA LYS A 271 -12.69 -5.51 15.19
C LYS A 271 -12.98 -4.12 14.60
N THR A 272 -12.52 -3.81 13.39
CA THR A 272 -12.55 -2.45 12.84
C THR A 272 -13.81 -2.10 12.06
N TYR A 273 -14.90 -2.81 12.26
CA TYR A 273 -16.15 -2.62 11.52
C TYR A 273 -16.63 -1.17 11.50
N PHE A 274 -16.53 -0.46 12.63
CA PHE A 274 -16.96 0.93 12.76
C PHE A 274 -15.91 1.97 12.33
N MET A 275 -14.69 1.56 11.95
CA MET A 275 -13.58 2.48 11.71
C MET A 275 -13.83 3.49 10.58
N SER A 276 -14.74 3.21 9.66
CA SER A 276 -15.03 4.12 8.54
C SER A 276 -16.30 4.95 8.74
N ASP A 277 -16.91 4.91 9.92
CA ASP A 277 -18.18 5.61 10.20
C ASP A 277 -17.95 7.02 10.77
N GLY A 278 -17.02 7.78 10.19
CA GLY A 278 -16.66 9.11 10.65
C GLY A 278 -15.47 9.11 11.62
N CYS A 279 -14.63 8.07 11.58
CA CYS A 279 -13.41 8.05 12.39
C CYS A 279 -12.59 9.32 12.18
N THR A 280 -12.15 9.91 13.27
CA THR A 280 -11.28 11.09 13.27
C THR A 280 -9.99 10.79 14.01
N ASN A 281 -8.87 11.28 13.47
CA ASN A 281 -7.60 11.28 14.16
C ASN A 281 -7.16 12.73 14.40
N ILE A 282 -6.58 12.98 15.55
CA ILE A 282 -5.85 14.21 15.86
C ILE A 282 -4.47 13.78 16.35
N VAL A 283 -3.44 14.12 15.60
CA VAL A 283 -2.06 13.76 15.95
C VAL A 283 -1.17 15.00 15.93
N THR A 284 -0.31 15.09 16.94
CA THR A 284 0.69 16.15 17.11
C THR A 284 2.10 15.60 16.91
N GLU A 285 2.39 14.43 17.46
CA GLU A 285 3.68 13.75 17.36
C GLU A 285 3.64 12.58 16.34
N GLY A 286 2.44 12.07 16.01
CA GLY A 286 2.21 10.96 15.08
C GLY A 286 2.12 9.60 15.75
N ASN A 287 2.65 9.42 16.96
CA ASN A 287 2.68 8.14 17.67
C ASN A 287 1.52 7.94 18.66
N GLU A 288 0.53 8.80 18.67
CA GLU A 288 -0.59 8.79 19.62
C GLU A 288 -1.38 7.48 19.56
N TYR A 289 -1.44 6.86 18.40
CA TYR A 289 -2.15 5.59 18.18
C TYR A 289 -1.21 4.39 18.04
N ALA A 290 0.09 4.56 18.33
CA ALA A 290 1.03 3.46 18.22
C ALA A 290 0.76 2.39 19.26
N ASN A 291 0.63 1.13 18.82
CA ASN A 291 0.49 -0.06 19.67
C ASN A 291 -0.72 -0.09 20.63
N ILE A 292 -1.75 0.75 20.42
CA ILE A 292 -2.94 0.75 21.28
C ILE A 292 -4.02 -0.26 20.83
N PHE A 293 -4.01 -0.69 19.57
CA PHE A 293 -5.10 -1.44 18.94
C PHE A 293 -5.48 -2.76 19.62
N PRO A 294 -4.58 -3.54 20.22
CA PRO A 294 -4.94 -4.77 20.93
C PRO A 294 -5.85 -4.54 22.15
N VAL A 295 -5.75 -3.37 22.78
CA VAL A 295 -6.49 -3.01 24.00
C VAL A 295 -7.58 -1.96 23.77
N TRP A 296 -7.69 -1.43 22.55
CA TRP A 296 -8.65 -0.40 22.21
C TRP A 296 -10.09 -0.93 22.22
N ASN A 297 -11.00 -0.14 22.75
CA ASN A 297 -12.43 -0.41 22.60
C ASN A 297 -12.90 0.06 21.21
N TRP A 298 -13.01 -0.87 20.29
CA TRP A 298 -13.36 -0.62 18.88
C TRP A 298 -14.83 -0.20 18.64
N THR A 299 -15.64 -0.08 19.71
CA THR A 299 -16.96 0.58 19.67
C THR A 299 -16.89 2.04 20.14
N ARG A 300 -15.70 2.55 20.50
CA ARG A 300 -15.46 3.92 21.00
C ARG A 300 -14.32 4.58 20.22
N ILE A 301 -14.45 4.59 18.92
CA ILE A 301 -13.48 5.25 18.02
C ILE A 301 -13.79 6.75 17.99
N PRO A 302 -12.81 7.64 18.10
CA PRO A 302 -13.03 9.08 17.98
C PRO A 302 -13.79 9.45 16.69
N GLY A 303 -14.79 10.32 16.81
CA GLY A 303 -15.64 10.75 15.69
C GLY A 303 -16.75 9.79 15.29
N VAL A 304 -16.70 8.54 15.74
CA VAL A 304 -17.69 7.52 15.38
C VAL A 304 -18.83 7.49 16.38
N THR A 305 -20.07 7.48 15.87
CA THR A 305 -21.27 7.15 16.65
C THR A 305 -21.63 5.69 16.38
N ALA A 306 -21.33 4.82 17.32
CA ALA A 306 -21.60 3.39 17.21
C ALA A 306 -22.36 2.85 18.43
N PRO A 307 -23.21 1.83 18.27
CA PRO A 307 -23.86 1.18 19.38
C PRO A 307 -22.84 0.44 20.27
N GLN A 308 -23.09 0.38 21.55
CA GLN A 308 -22.34 -0.47 22.46
C GLN A 308 -22.84 -1.91 22.31
N VAL A 309 -22.17 -2.68 21.48
CA VAL A 309 -22.54 -4.06 21.19
C VAL A 309 -21.61 -5.02 21.94
N PRO A 310 -22.12 -6.18 22.42
CA PRO A 310 -21.28 -7.16 23.09
C PRO A 310 -20.28 -7.83 22.13
N GLN A 311 -20.63 -7.90 20.85
CA GLN A 311 -19.78 -8.43 19.79
C GLN A 311 -19.81 -7.49 18.57
N ILE A 312 -18.64 -7.06 18.12
CA ILE A 312 -18.50 -6.24 16.91
C ILE A 312 -18.86 -7.09 15.70
N PRO A 313 -19.72 -6.59 14.79
CA PRO A 313 -20.05 -7.30 13.57
C PRO A 313 -18.81 -7.53 12.68
N LEU A 314 -18.77 -8.65 11.99
CA LEU A 314 -17.83 -8.88 10.88
C LEU A 314 -18.45 -8.39 9.57
N ALA A 315 -17.62 -8.05 8.60
CA ALA A 315 -18.11 -7.80 7.25
C ALA A 315 -18.82 -9.04 6.70
N ALA A 316 -19.95 -8.83 6.02
CA ALA A 316 -20.76 -9.92 5.49
C ALA A 316 -20.07 -10.69 4.34
N SER A 317 -19.11 -10.06 3.64
CA SER A 317 -18.26 -10.69 2.65
C SER A 317 -16.80 -10.66 3.12
N ASP A 318 -16.02 -11.61 2.69
CA ASP A 318 -14.64 -11.81 3.17
C ASP A 318 -13.73 -10.59 2.99
N TRP A 319 -14.02 -9.71 2.04
CA TRP A 319 -13.11 -8.64 1.68
C TRP A 319 -13.72 -7.25 1.70
N GLN A 320 -15.03 -7.12 1.45
CA GLN A 320 -15.66 -5.81 1.32
C GLN A 320 -17.10 -5.79 1.78
N THR A 321 -17.44 -4.77 2.56
CA THR A 321 -18.80 -4.34 2.79
C THR A 321 -18.88 -2.86 2.49
N LEU A 322 -19.71 -2.48 1.49
CA LEU A 322 -19.92 -1.07 1.18
C LEU A 322 -20.68 -0.38 2.32
N GLY A 323 -20.46 0.91 2.47
CA GLY A 323 -21.23 1.73 3.38
C GLY A 323 -22.71 1.86 2.91
N THR A 324 -23.53 2.32 3.82
CA THR A 324 -24.98 2.52 3.58
C THR A 324 -25.35 3.98 3.35
N SER A 325 -24.47 4.91 3.72
CA SER A 325 -24.69 6.34 3.49
C SER A 325 -24.73 6.68 2.01
N THR A 326 -25.77 7.40 1.60
CA THR A 326 -25.88 7.95 0.25
C THR A 326 -25.18 9.28 0.10
N PHE A 327 -24.74 9.90 1.21
CA PHE A 327 -24.11 11.20 1.21
C PHE A 327 -22.85 11.22 2.11
N ALA A 328 -21.71 11.28 1.46
CA ALA A 328 -20.43 11.67 2.02
C ALA A 328 -19.74 12.57 1.00
N GLY A 329 -19.19 13.70 1.44
CA GLY A 329 -18.55 14.64 0.52
C GLY A 329 -17.88 15.79 1.23
N GLY A 330 -17.25 16.68 0.46
CA GLY A 330 -16.58 17.85 0.99
C GLY A 330 -16.09 18.77 -0.10
N VAL A 331 -15.58 19.91 0.33
CA VAL A 331 -14.94 20.94 -0.50
C VAL A 331 -13.61 21.34 0.11
N SER A 332 -12.70 21.81 -0.72
CA SER A 332 -11.37 22.26 -0.30
C SER A 332 -10.89 23.38 -1.20
N ASP A 333 -10.30 24.42 -0.60
CA ASP A 333 -9.52 25.44 -1.31
C ASP A 333 -8.00 25.17 -1.26
N SER A 334 -7.61 23.97 -0.85
CA SER A 334 -6.25 23.48 -0.59
C SER A 334 -5.69 23.85 0.80
N ILE A 335 -6.21 24.84 1.48
CA ILE A 335 -5.79 25.29 2.82
C ILE A 335 -6.89 25.03 3.85
N TYR A 336 -8.12 25.33 3.49
CA TYR A 336 -9.31 25.11 4.31
C TYR A 336 -10.32 24.25 3.55
N GLY A 337 -11.30 23.74 4.27
CA GLY A 337 -12.38 22.99 3.66
C GLY A 337 -13.44 22.59 4.67
N ALA A 338 -14.45 21.93 4.16
CA ALA A 338 -15.52 21.34 4.94
C ALA A 338 -15.85 19.97 4.38
N SER A 339 -16.17 19.04 5.25
CA SER A 339 -16.71 17.75 4.84
C SER A 339 -17.98 17.44 5.60
N VAL A 340 -18.88 16.72 4.96
CA VAL A 340 -20.19 16.33 5.52
C VAL A 340 -20.39 14.85 5.31
N TYR A 341 -20.81 14.17 6.36
CA TYR A 341 -21.16 12.78 6.36
C TYR A 341 -22.56 12.60 6.92
N SER A 342 -23.49 12.11 6.10
CA SER A 342 -24.80 11.72 6.56
C SER A 342 -24.75 10.28 7.05
N TYR A 343 -24.46 10.12 8.33
CA TYR A 343 -24.43 8.79 8.96
C TYR A 343 -25.84 8.20 8.99
N THR A 344 -25.98 7.01 8.45
CA THR A 344 -27.19 6.19 8.58
C THR A 344 -26.83 4.99 9.45
N ASP A 345 -27.53 4.84 10.55
CA ASP A 345 -27.34 3.70 11.44
C ASP A 345 -27.76 2.40 10.72
N SER A 346 -26.74 1.64 10.29
CA SER A 346 -26.94 0.34 9.67
C SER A 346 -27.03 -0.80 10.68
N TYR A 347 -27.05 -0.47 11.97
CA TYR A 347 -27.05 -1.44 13.10
C TYR A 347 -28.36 -1.50 13.83
N ALA A 348 -29.34 -0.66 13.48
CA ALA A 348 -30.67 -0.69 14.08
C ALA A 348 -31.37 -2.05 13.95
N ASP A 349 -30.95 -2.86 12.97
CA ASP A 349 -31.47 -4.19 12.71
C ASP A 349 -30.65 -5.33 13.34
N ILE A 350 -29.64 -5.03 14.15
CA ILE A 350 -28.81 -6.01 14.86
C ILE A 350 -29.36 -6.24 16.31
N ASN A 351 -30.66 -6.36 16.44
CA ASN A 351 -31.29 -6.79 17.71
C ASN A 351 -31.88 -8.18 17.56
#